data_d103c1eae3437b27a670f3fd859cd112
#
_entry.id   d103c1eae3437b27a670f3fd859cd112
#
_cell.length_a   1.000
_cell.length_b   1.000
_cell.length_c   1.000
_cell.angle_alpha   90.00
_cell.angle_beta   90.00
_cell.angle_gamma   90.00
#
_symmetry.space_group_name_H-M   'P 1'
#
loop_
_entity.id
_entity.type
_entity.pdbx_description
1 polymer ?
#
loop_
_entity_poly.entity_id
_entity_poly.type
_entity_poly.pdbx_seq_one_letter_code
_entity_poly.pdbx_strand_id
1 'polypeptide(L)'
;MLIGLGSVFLISCNEEGMDESLPLNPALPAIKGVKVLDGPFIVEATISNEKRTIHVDLLKATPGDLKALKVYLHISKRATLISHADTALVLDLTKPQQIVVNNLYKDLTYTMTASIRENFEIEKTDFKEFRMNNDGVRGEGNIIYLWDGGIMSGPEKYGEIGYRNYLTQGSFTFDMGAHYYLYKFRASLYWAYTNVCPKKYQLWGYLGEGEPPLSGNWDDWTLLGSIDNSTSTLADFAAGDVLEFPKQGAKRMRYVRVRCLESYRVPPTTHISLCEVTLWAWNL
;
A
#
# COMPACT_ATOMS: atom_id res chain seq x y z
N MET A 1 23.31 -17.50 -26.41
CA MET A 1 22.21 -18.44 -26.39
C MET A 1 22.01 -18.91 -24.95
N LEU A 2 21.24 -18.15 -24.17
CA LEU A 2 20.92 -18.48 -22.76
C LEU A 2 19.47 -18.94 -22.73
N ILE A 3 19.30 -20.19 -22.36
CA ILE A 3 17.99 -20.83 -22.16
C ILE A 3 17.51 -20.45 -20.78
N GLY A 4 16.45 -19.65 -20.70
CA GLY A 4 15.78 -19.33 -19.45
C GLY A 4 14.95 -20.52 -18.96
N LEU A 5 15.35 -21.13 -17.85
CA LEU A 5 14.53 -22.11 -17.13
C LEU A 5 13.35 -21.36 -16.47
N GLY A 6 12.16 -21.54 -17.01
CA GLY A 6 10.92 -21.18 -16.34
C GLY A 6 10.69 -22.13 -15.16
N SER A 7 10.79 -21.60 -13.94
CA SER A 7 10.42 -22.33 -12.72
C SER A 7 8.89 -22.45 -12.68
N VAL A 8 8.41 -23.64 -12.99
CA VAL A 8 7.01 -24.03 -12.71
C VAL A 8 6.92 -24.28 -11.21
N PHE A 9 6.38 -23.32 -10.45
CA PHE A 9 6.01 -23.55 -9.07
C PHE A 9 4.76 -24.44 -9.03
N LEU A 10 4.98 -25.72 -8.81
CA LEU A 10 3.92 -26.63 -8.37
C LEU A 10 3.57 -26.24 -6.94
N ILE A 11 2.49 -25.51 -6.74
CA ILE A 11 1.90 -25.30 -5.42
C ILE A 11 1.25 -26.63 -5.03
N SER A 12 1.98 -27.43 -4.27
CA SER A 12 1.42 -28.57 -3.55
C SER A 12 0.57 -28.01 -2.41
N CYS A 13 -0.75 -27.95 -2.60
CA CYS A 13 -1.66 -27.81 -1.49
C CYS A 13 -1.62 -29.14 -0.71
N ASN A 14 -1.06 -29.14 0.49
CA ASN A 14 -1.31 -30.20 1.45
C ASN A 14 -2.79 -30.20 1.78
N GLU A 15 -3.54 -31.12 1.17
CA GLU A 15 -4.90 -31.45 1.58
C GLU A 15 -4.79 -32.17 2.92
N GLU A 16 -5.04 -31.48 4.04
CA GLU A 16 -5.41 -32.17 5.26
C GLU A 16 -6.68 -32.94 4.96
N GLY A 17 -6.58 -34.27 5.02
CA GLY A 17 -7.66 -35.17 4.67
C GLY A 17 -8.91 -34.91 5.51
N MET A 18 -9.91 -34.27 4.92
CA MET A 18 -11.24 -34.25 5.50
C MET A 18 -11.82 -35.67 5.40
N ASP A 19 -12.26 -36.19 6.55
CA ASP A 19 -12.93 -37.47 6.65
C ASP A 19 -14.14 -37.51 5.66
N GLU A 20 -14.02 -38.33 4.65
CA GLU A 20 -15.05 -38.46 3.58
C GLU A 20 -16.40 -38.99 4.10
N SER A 21 -16.45 -39.47 5.36
CA SER A 21 -17.63 -40.02 6.01
C SER A 21 -18.57 -38.98 6.63
N LEU A 22 -18.12 -37.72 6.80
CA LEU A 22 -18.94 -36.67 7.39
C LEU A 22 -20.04 -36.20 6.41
N PRO A 23 -21.29 -36.06 6.86
CA PRO A 23 -22.34 -35.51 6.03
C PRO A 23 -21.99 -34.08 5.61
N LEU A 24 -22.01 -33.81 4.30
CA LEU A 24 -21.73 -32.50 3.77
C LEU A 24 -22.70 -31.47 4.34
N ASN A 25 -22.14 -30.41 4.96
CA ASN A 25 -22.97 -29.30 5.39
C ASN A 25 -23.39 -28.47 4.15
N PRO A 26 -24.70 -28.33 3.86
CA PRO A 26 -25.18 -27.53 2.73
C PRO A 26 -24.79 -26.07 2.79
N ALA A 27 -24.32 -25.57 3.96
CA ALA A 27 -23.82 -24.23 4.16
C ALA A 27 -22.35 -24.07 3.80
N LEU A 28 -21.60 -25.14 3.48
CA LEU A 28 -20.22 -25.03 3.09
C LEU A 28 -20.07 -24.23 1.79
N PRO A 29 -19.10 -23.34 1.72
CA PRO A 29 -18.85 -22.53 0.54
C PRO A 29 -18.49 -23.41 -0.66
N ALA A 30 -19.19 -23.23 -1.78
CA ALA A 30 -18.89 -23.93 -3.02
C ALA A 30 -17.63 -23.38 -3.69
N ILE A 31 -17.34 -22.08 -3.53
CA ILE A 31 -16.12 -21.41 -4.00
C ILE A 31 -15.25 -21.11 -2.79
N LYS A 32 -14.04 -21.65 -2.78
CA LYS A 32 -13.06 -21.48 -1.70
C LYS A 32 -12.10 -20.33 -1.95
N GLY A 33 -11.81 -20.03 -3.22
CA GLY A 33 -10.91 -18.95 -3.60
C GLY A 33 -11.10 -18.55 -5.05
N VAL A 34 -10.77 -17.32 -5.36
CA VAL A 34 -10.76 -16.79 -6.73
C VAL A 34 -9.50 -15.96 -6.91
N LYS A 35 -8.72 -16.32 -7.92
CA LYS A 35 -7.50 -15.59 -8.30
C LYS A 35 -7.69 -14.95 -9.66
N VAL A 36 -7.22 -13.73 -9.82
CA VAL A 36 -7.33 -12.97 -11.06
C VAL A 36 -5.95 -12.48 -11.47
N LEU A 37 -5.63 -12.55 -12.77
CA LEU A 37 -4.42 -11.95 -13.32
C LEU A 37 -4.60 -10.45 -13.49
N ASP A 38 -3.77 -9.66 -12.78
CA ASP A 38 -3.68 -8.21 -12.86
C ASP A 38 -2.31 -7.82 -13.43
N GLY A 39 -2.20 -7.78 -14.75
CA GLY A 39 -0.92 -7.69 -15.44
C GLY A 39 -0.03 -8.90 -15.13
N PRO A 40 1.19 -8.70 -14.58
CA PRO A 40 2.08 -9.80 -14.19
C PRO A 40 1.76 -10.39 -12.80
N PHE A 41 0.81 -9.83 -12.07
CA PHE A 41 0.50 -10.21 -10.69
C PHE A 41 -0.75 -11.08 -10.60
N ILE A 42 -0.83 -11.87 -9.54
CA ILE A 42 -2.03 -12.61 -9.16
C ILE A 42 -2.66 -11.91 -7.96
N VAL A 43 -3.92 -11.52 -8.10
CA VAL A 43 -4.70 -10.88 -7.05
C VAL A 43 -5.80 -11.83 -6.60
N GLU A 44 -6.01 -11.93 -5.29
CA GLU A 44 -7.11 -12.71 -4.72
C GLU A 44 -8.36 -11.84 -4.63
N ALA A 45 -9.49 -12.39 -5.07
CA ALA A 45 -10.78 -11.73 -4.96
C ALA A 45 -11.39 -11.93 -3.57
N THR A 46 -12.12 -10.95 -3.10
CA THR A 46 -12.93 -11.05 -1.88
C THR A 46 -14.23 -11.81 -2.19
N ILE A 47 -14.51 -12.85 -1.41
CA ILE A 47 -15.72 -13.69 -1.55
C ILE A 47 -16.62 -13.50 -0.35
N SER A 48 -17.89 -13.14 -0.60
CA SER A 48 -18.94 -13.20 0.40
C SER A 48 -19.87 -14.36 0.07
N ASN A 49 -19.77 -15.45 0.82
CA ASN A 49 -20.64 -16.63 0.64
C ASN A 49 -22.08 -16.35 1.07
N GLU A 50 -22.29 -15.46 2.03
CA GLU A 50 -23.62 -15.03 2.47
C GLU A 50 -24.34 -14.24 1.38
N LYS A 51 -23.69 -13.20 0.85
CA LYS A 51 -24.23 -12.35 -0.21
C LYS A 51 -24.08 -12.96 -1.60
N ARG A 52 -23.28 -14.02 -1.74
CA ARG A 52 -22.90 -14.66 -3.00
C ARG A 52 -22.32 -13.67 -4.00
N THR A 53 -21.38 -12.91 -3.53
CA THR A 53 -20.63 -11.94 -4.34
C THR A 53 -19.14 -12.27 -4.34
N ILE A 54 -18.52 -12.01 -5.47
CA ILE A 54 -17.06 -12.09 -5.67
C ILE A 54 -16.65 -10.74 -6.20
N HIS A 55 -15.69 -10.09 -5.54
CA HIS A 55 -15.20 -8.81 -5.97
C HIS A 55 -13.67 -8.81 -6.01
N VAL A 56 -13.08 -8.26 -7.08
CA VAL A 56 -11.63 -8.07 -7.21
C VAL A 56 -11.30 -6.62 -7.49
N ASP A 57 -10.34 -6.11 -6.71
CA ASP A 57 -9.74 -4.79 -6.92
C ASP A 57 -8.42 -4.94 -7.66
N LEU A 58 -8.36 -4.42 -8.88
CA LEU A 58 -7.20 -4.49 -9.77
C LEU A 58 -6.39 -3.20 -9.69
N LEU A 59 -5.06 -3.32 -9.73
CA LEU A 59 -4.15 -2.18 -9.69
C LEU A 59 -3.48 -1.92 -11.04
N LYS A 60 -3.13 -2.98 -11.76
CA LYS A 60 -2.36 -2.89 -13.01
C LYS A 60 -3.20 -2.99 -14.27
N ALA A 61 -4.43 -3.53 -14.15
CA ALA A 61 -5.35 -3.63 -15.27
C ALA A 61 -5.79 -2.25 -15.75
N THR A 62 -5.96 -2.13 -17.05
CA THR A 62 -6.62 -0.99 -17.71
C THR A 62 -8.12 -1.29 -17.93
N PRO A 63 -8.95 -0.29 -18.23
CA PRO A 63 -10.35 -0.54 -18.59
C PRO A 63 -10.52 -1.50 -19.76
N GLY A 64 -9.53 -1.57 -20.69
CA GLY A 64 -9.52 -2.51 -21.80
C GLY A 64 -9.32 -3.96 -21.34
N ASP A 65 -8.51 -4.18 -20.32
CA ASP A 65 -8.20 -5.51 -19.80
C ASP A 65 -9.41 -6.15 -19.12
N LEU A 66 -10.35 -5.36 -18.58
CA LEU A 66 -11.59 -5.87 -17.99
C LEU A 66 -12.42 -6.71 -18.96
N LYS A 67 -12.27 -6.54 -20.29
CA LYS A 67 -13.02 -7.29 -21.30
C LYS A 67 -12.60 -8.74 -21.41
N ALA A 68 -11.41 -9.10 -20.92
CA ALA A 68 -10.87 -10.45 -21.07
C ALA A 68 -9.96 -10.83 -19.90
N LEU A 69 -10.44 -10.65 -18.66
CA LEU A 69 -9.69 -11.01 -17.47
C LEU A 69 -9.58 -12.51 -17.27
N LYS A 70 -8.38 -12.98 -17.01
CA LYS A 70 -8.11 -14.37 -16.64
C LYS A 70 -8.42 -14.59 -15.17
N VAL A 71 -9.36 -15.48 -14.91
CA VAL A 71 -9.87 -15.79 -13.57
C VAL A 71 -9.71 -17.27 -13.29
N TYR A 72 -9.18 -17.62 -12.14
CA TYR A 72 -9.01 -19.01 -11.68
C TYR A 72 -9.87 -19.24 -10.45
N LEU A 73 -10.81 -20.16 -10.56
CA LEU A 73 -11.71 -20.55 -9.48
C LEU A 73 -11.15 -21.75 -8.72
N HIS A 74 -11.10 -21.64 -7.41
CA HIS A 74 -10.89 -22.77 -6.52
C HIS A 74 -12.24 -23.16 -5.91
N ILE A 75 -12.84 -24.22 -6.43
CA ILE A 75 -14.11 -24.76 -5.94
C ILE A 75 -13.87 -25.92 -4.98
N SER A 76 -14.88 -26.23 -4.15
CA SER A 76 -14.84 -27.36 -3.22
C SER A 76 -14.77 -28.69 -3.97
N LYS A 77 -14.08 -29.69 -3.41
CA LYS A 77 -13.78 -31.01 -4.06
C LYS A 77 -15.01 -31.70 -4.68
N ARG A 78 -16.18 -31.51 -4.10
CA ARG A 78 -17.44 -32.13 -4.56
C ARG A 78 -18.40 -31.15 -5.27
N ALA A 79 -17.97 -29.90 -5.42
CA ALA A 79 -18.73 -28.90 -6.16
C ALA A 79 -18.44 -29.01 -7.66
N THR A 80 -19.44 -28.69 -8.47
CA THR A 80 -19.33 -28.70 -9.93
C THR A 80 -19.61 -27.30 -10.47
N LEU A 81 -18.73 -26.78 -11.31
CA LEU A 81 -18.99 -25.51 -12.01
C LEU A 81 -20.02 -25.76 -13.12
N ILE A 82 -21.15 -25.05 -13.06
CA ILE A 82 -22.27 -25.22 -13.99
C ILE A 82 -22.22 -24.19 -15.12
N SER A 83 -21.83 -22.95 -14.81
CA SER A 83 -21.86 -21.85 -15.78
C SER A 83 -20.75 -21.89 -16.83
N HIS A 84 -19.68 -22.65 -16.59
CA HIS A 84 -18.49 -22.71 -17.45
C HIS A 84 -17.91 -24.12 -17.47
N ALA A 85 -17.22 -24.46 -18.55
CA ALA A 85 -16.66 -25.81 -18.74
C ALA A 85 -15.40 -26.07 -17.89
N ASP A 86 -14.69 -25.01 -17.47
CA ASP A 86 -13.43 -25.09 -16.72
C ASP A 86 -13.41 -24.06 -15.60
N THR A 87 -12.54 -24.25 -14.62
CA THR A 87 -12.26 -23.32 -13.53
C THR A 87 -11.26 -22.21 -13.90
N ALA A 88 -10.56 -22.36 -15.04
CA ALA A 88 -9.76 -21.30 -15.64
C ALA A 88 -10.61 -20.56 -16.68
N LEU A 89 -11.04 -19.35 -16.33
CA LEU A 89 -12.01 -18.57 -17.10
C LEU A 89 -11.34 -17.35 -17.74
N VAL A 90 -11.94 -16.89 -18.85
CA VAL A 90 -11.73 -15.54 -19.38
C VAL A 90 -13.07 -14.84 -19.34
N LEU A 91 -13.17 -13.78 -18.52
CA LEU A 91 -14.42 -13.07 -18.24
C LEU A 91 -14.36 -11.61 -18.68
N ASP A 92 -15.47 -11.12 -19.24
CA ASP A 92 -15.73 -9.70 -19.44
C ASP A 92 -16.31 -9.11 -18.15
N LEU A 93 -15.45 -8.54 -17.31
CA LEU A 93 -15.82 -7.89 -16.06
C LEU A 93 -16.04 -6.37 -16.19
N THR A 94 -16.23 -5.86 -17.41
CA THR A 94 -16.80 -4.50 -17.61
C THR A 94 -18.24 -4.42 -17.09
N LYS A 95 -18.87 -5.54 -16.87
CA LYS A 95 -20.19 -5.73 -16.26
C LYS A 95 -20.20 -6.96 -15.34
N PRO A 96 -21.12 -7.01 -14.36
CA PRO A 96 -21.23 -8.17 -13.47
C PRO A 96 -21.45 -9.48 -14.25
N GLN A 97 -20.71 -10.53 -13.88
CA GLN A 97 -20.83 -11.86 -14.45
C GLN A 97 -21.40 -12.83 -13.42
N GLN A 98 -22.19 -13.81 -13.90
CA GLN A 98 -22.76 -14.85 -13.05
C GLN A 98 -21.89 -16.10 -13.12
N ILE A 99 -21.51 -16.62 -11.94
CA ILE A 99 -20.81 -17.89 -11.79
C ILE A 99 -21.73 -18.83 -11.01
N VAL A 100 -22.13 -19.92 -11.65
CA VAL A 100 -23.03 -20.91 -11.05
C VAL A 100 -22.24 -22.15 -10.69
N VAL A 101 -22.29 -22.53 -9.42
CA VAL A 101 -21.65 -23.72 -8.88
C VAL A 101 -22.65 -24.57 -8.16
N ASN A 102 -22.76 -25.86 -8.52
CA ASN A 102 -23.55 -26.83 -7.78
C ASN A 102 -22.73 -27.37 -6.60
N ASN A 103 -23.29 -27.32 -5.39
CA ASN A 103 -22.63 -27.80 -4.18
C ASN A 103 -23.13 -29.19 -3.73
N LEU A 104 -23.61 -30.01 -4.66
CA LEU A 104 -24.32 -31.30 -4.52
C LEU A 104 -25.79 -31.19 -4.11
N TYR A 105 -26.19 -30.09 -3.45
CA TYR A 105 -27.58 -29.95 -2.96
C TYR A 105 -28.38 -28.99 -3.83
N LYS A 106 -27.71 -27.94 -4.32
CA LYS A 106 -28.35 -26.87 -5.11
C LYS A 106 -27.34 -26.08 -5.89
N ASP A 107 -27.82 -25.38 -6.88
CA ASP A 107 -27.08 -24.41 -7.62
C ASP A 107 -26.96 -23.12 -6.80
N LEU A 108 -25.72 -22.64 -6.67
CA LEU A 108 -25.36 -21.40 -6.02
C LEU A 108 -24.83 -20.42 -7.07
N THR A 109 -25.56 -19.33 -7.26
CA THR A 109 -25.18 -18.28 -8.20
C THR A 109 -24.42 -17.17 -7.48
N TYR A 110 -23.18 -16.94 -7.88
CA TYR A 110 -22.36 -15.84 -7.41
C TYR A 110 -22.30 -14.75 -8.47
N THR A 111 -22.38 -13.49 -8.03
CA THR A 111 -22.15 -12.34 -8.91
C THR A 111 -20.72 -11.88 -8.78
N MET A 112 -19.95 -11.97 -9.86
CA MET A 112 -18.56 -11.50 -9.90
C MET A 112 -18.47 -10.11 -10.51
N THR A 113 -17.72 -9.23 -9.87
CA THR A 113 -17.44 -7.85 -10.29
C THR A 113 -15.95 -7.55 -10.15
N ALA A 114 -15.47 -6.57 -10.92
CA ALA A 114 -14.13 -6.03 -10.78
C ALA A 114 -14.17 -4.50 -10.70
N SER A 115 -13.21 -3.92 -9.99
CA SER A 115 -12.90 -2.49 -10.02
C SER A 115 -11.41 -2.28 -10.29
N ILE A 116 -11.06 -1.11 -10.81
CA ILE A 116 -9.66 -0.68 -10.93
C ILE A 116 -9.42 0.33 -9.82
N ARG A 117 -8.41 0.09 -8.98
CA ARG A 117 -8.06 1.00 -7.90
C ARG A 117 -7.60 2.34 -8.46
N GLU A 118 -8.17 3.41 -7.94
CA GLU A 118 -7.77 4.76 -8.33
C GLU A 118 -6.43 5.18 -7.73
N ASN A 119 -6.07 4.60 -6.59
CA ASN A 119 -4.83 4.88 -5.87
C ASN A 119 -4.33 3.62 -5.14
N PHE A 120 -3.07 3.64 -4.76
CA PHE A 120 -2.42 2.52 -4.06
C PHE A 120 -1.34 3.04 -3.12
N GLU A 121 -1.04 2.28 -2.07
CA GLU A 121 0.12 2.50 -1.22
C GLU A 121 1.40 2.14 -1.99
N ILE A 122 2.40 3.03 -1.93
CA ILE A 122 3.69 2.80 -2.59
C ILE A 122 4.47 1.79 -1.76
N GLU A 123 4.90 0.69 -2.39
CA GLU A 123 5.78 -0.28 -1.77
C GLU A 123 7.12 0.36 -1.40
N LYS A 124 7.59 0.14 -0.17
CA LYS A 124 8.75 0.83 0.40
C LYS A 124 10.07 0.07 0.22
N THR A 125 10.06 -1.09 -0.44
CA THR A 125 11.23 -1.96 -0.65
C THR A 125 12.40 -1.25 -1.34
N ASP A 126 12.09 -0.29 -2.22
CA ASP A 126 13.08 0.47 -2.98
C ASP A 126 13.40 1.85 -2.39
N PHE A 127 12.80 2.18 -1.22
CA PHE A 127 13.06 3.44 -0.54
C PHE A 127 14.47 3.47 0.01
N LYS A 128 15.16 4.57 -0.22
CA LYS A 128 16.51 4.79 0.29
C LYS A 128 16.80 6.26 0.60
N GLU A 129 17.73 6.50 1.50
CA GLU A 129 18.25 7.85 1.74
C GLU A 129 18.85 8.43 0.45
N PHE A 130 18.47 9.67 0.13
CA PHE A 130 19.11 10.48 -0.91
C PHE A 130 19.56 11.79 -0.29
N ARG A 131 20.75 11.78 0.31
CA ARG A 131 21.21 12.88 1.12
C ARG A 131 21.67 14.07 0.28
N MET A 132 21.08 15.24 0.54
CA MET A 132 21.51 16.52 -0.01
C MET A 132 22.63 17.14 0.84
N ASN A 133 23.46 18.03 0.24
CA ASN A 133 24.55 18.69 0.96
C ASN A 133 24.05 19.57 2.11
N ASN A 134 22.84 20.11 2.01
CA ASN A 134 22.20 20.95 3.03
C ASN A 134 21.10 20.23 3.83
N ASP A 135 21.02 18.90 3.75
CA ASP A 135 20.17 18.15 4.66
C ASP A 135 20.71 18.20 6.08
N GLY A 136 19.78 18.08 7.02
CA GLY A 136 20.05 18.24 8.42
C GLY A 136 21.03 17.23 9.01
N VAL A 137 21.55 17.56 10.17
CA VAL A 137 22.41 16.65 10.92
C VAL A 137 21.54 15.57 11.57
N ARG A 138 21.88 14.30 11.29
CA ARG A 138 21.24 13.17 11.95
C ARG A 138 21.50 13.22 13.45
N GLY A 139 20.44 13.20 14.24
CA GLY A 139 20.51 13.11 15.69
C GLY A 139 20.56 11.68 16.17
N GLU A 140 19.48 10.94 15.98
CA GLU A 140 19.32 9.57 16.44
C GLU A 140 18.63 8.70 15.37
N GLY A 141 18.82 7.38 15.47
CA GLY A 141 18.20 6.42 14.60
C GLY A 141 18.79 6.34 13.19
N ASN A 142 18.15 5.57 12.35
CA ASN A 142 18.48 5.41 10.94
C ASN A 142 17.28 5.82 10.10
N ILE A 143 17.53 6.46 8.95
CA ILE A 143 16.45 6.90 8.06
C ILE A 143 15.58 5.72 7.57
N ILE A 144 16.11 4.51 7.50
CA ILE A 144 15.34 3.31 7.13
C ILE A 144 14.18 3.02 8.09
N TYR A 145 14.23 3.56 9.32
CA TYR A 145 13.13 3.43 10.28
C TYR A 145 11.86 4.17 9.82
N LEU A 146 11.99 5.10 8.86
CA LEU A 146 10.85 5.80 8.27
C LEU A 146 10.01 4.93 7.34
N TRP A 147 10.48 3.71 7.00
CA TRP A 147 9.77 2.79 6.09
C TRP A 147 9.90 1.31 6.47
N ASP A 148 10.20 1.02 7.74
CA ASP A 148 10.26 -0.35 8.25
C ASP A 148 8.96 -0.83 8.92
N GLY A 149 7.93 0.01 8.94
CA GLY A 149 6.61 -0.28 9.51
C GLY A 149 6.51 -0.03 11.01
N GLY A 150 7.56 0.52 11.64
CA GLY A 150 7.59 0.79 13.08
C GLY A 150 6.84 2.05 13.46
N ILE A 151 5.64 1.94 14.04
CA ILE A 151 4.85 3.07 14.53
C ILE A 151 4.74 3.05 16.07
N MET A 152 4.63 4.23 16.67
CA MET A 152 4.39 4.37 18.10
C MET A 152 2.92 4.10 18.43
N SER A 153 2.64 3.03 19.17
CA SER A 153 1.29 2.63 19.55
C SER A 153 0.85 3.08 20.96
N GLY A 154 1.81 3.51 21.80
CA GLY A 154 1.54 4.00 23.15
C GLY A 154 2.81 4.51 23.82
N PRO A 155 2.72 5.38 24.84
CA PRO A 155 3.87 5.93 25.55
C PRO A 155 4.68 4.87 26.30
N GLU A 156 4.04 3.80 26.72
CA GLU A 156 4.66 2.65 27.38
C GLU A 156 5.46 1.76 26.43
N LYS A 157 5.32 1.98 25.13
CA LYS A 157 5.99 1.21 24.09
C LYS A 157 7.42 1.67 23.81
N TYR A 158 7.90 2.66 24.51
CA TYR A 158 9.28 3.14 24.38
C TYR A 158 10.29 2.03 24.71
N GLY A 159 11.17 1.76 23.75
CA GLY A 159 12.19 0.71 23.91
C GLY A 159 11.73 -0.72 23.61
N GLU A 160 10.46 -0.94 23.24
CA GLU A 160 10.02 -2.25 22.73
C GLU A 160 10.68 -2.58 21.39
N ILE A 161 10.92 -3.89 21.17
CA ILE A 161 11.46 -4.39 19.89
C ILE A 161 10.50 -4.02 18.75
N GLY A 162 11.04 -3.39 17.69
CA GLY A 162 10.26 -2.95 16.53
C GLY A 162 9.83 -1.49 16.59
N TYR A 163 9.94 -0.85 17.76
CA TYR A 163 9.67 0.55 17.90
C TYR A 163 10.92 1.40 17.63
N ARG A 164 10.88 2.29 16.65
CA ARG A 164 12.03 3.07 16.18
C ARG A 164 11.60 4.46 15.78
N ASN A 165 12.54 5.40 15.84
CA ASN A 165 12.36 6.74 15.35
C ASN A 165 13.58 7.21 14.56
N TYR A 166 13.37 8.13 13.65
CA TYR A 166 14.41 8.88 12.99
C TYR A 166 14.34 10.34 13.42
N LEU A 167 15.38 10.82 14.06
CA LEU A 167 15.53 12.20 14.51
C LEU A 167 16.59 12.89 13.68
N THR A 168 16.24 14.02 13.08
CA THR A 168 17.17 14.91 12.39
C THR A 168 16.87 16.37 12.70
N GLN A 169 17.77 17.28 12.31
CA GLN A 169 17.56 18.72 12.40
C GLN A 169 17.50 19.30 10.99
N GLY A 170 16.51 20.13 10.71
CA GLY A 170 16.33 20.81 9.42
C GLY A 170 15.54 20.00 8.39
N SER A 171 16.19 19.24 7.57
CA SER A 171 15.55 18.48 6.49
C SER A 171 16.18 17.12 6.29
N PHE A 172 15.44 16.24 5.62
CA PHE A 172 15.94 14.99 5.07
C PHE A 172 15.27 14.70 3.74
N THR A 173 15.99 13.95 2.90
CA THR A 173 15.57 13.62 1.54
C THR A 173 15.64 12.11 1.33
N PHE A 174 14.69 11.56 0.60
CA PHE A 174 14.67 10.15 0.22
C PHE A 174 14.19 9.94 -1.21
N ASP A 175 14.64 8.84 -1.78
CA ASP A 175 14.29 8.32 -3.10
C ASP A 175 13.25 7.22 -2.93
N MET A 176 12.15 7.30 -3.63
CA MET A 176 11.09 6.28 -3.64
C MET A 176 11.36 5.12 -4.61
N GLY A 177 12.52 5.10 -5.28
CA GLY A 177 12.92 4.07 -6.25
C GLY A 177 12.34 4.28 -7.65
N ALA A 178 11.14 4.81 -7.77
CA ALA A 178 10.46 5.09 -9.03
C ALA A 178 9.67 6.40 -8.97
N HIS A 179 9.18 6.84 -10.15
CA HIS A 179 8.34 8.02 -10.24
C HIS A 179 6.87 7.67 -10.00
N TYR A 180 6.21 8.44 -9.13
CA TYR A 180 4.81 8.28 -8.78
C TYR A 180 4.04 9.61 -8.85
N TYR A 181 2.76 9.55 -9.20
CA TYR A 181 1.81 10.64 -9.02
C TYR A 181 1.27 10.59 -7.60
N LEU A 182 1.81 11.41 -6.69
CA LEU A 182 1.43 11.32 -5.28
C LEU A 182 -0.07 11.63 -5.07
N TYR A 183 -0.71 10.77 -4.28
CA TYR A 183 -2.08 10.93 -3.79
C TYR A 183 -2.08 11.42 -2.35
N LYS A 184 -1.29 10.77 -1.49
CA LYS A 184 -1.30 11.06 -0.05
C LYS A 184 0.07 10.80 0.56
N PHE A 185 0.41 11.62 1.54
CA PHE A 185 1.53 11.44 2.47
C PHE A 185 0.97 11.31 3.88
N ARG A 186 1.50 10.39 4.67
CA ARG A 186 1.26 10.26 6.10
C ARG A 186 2.58 10.16 6.83
N ALA A 187 2.72 10.94 7.91
CA ALA A 187 3.82 10.81 8.86
C ALA A 187 3.30 10.30 10.19
N SER A 188 3.85 9.20 10.70
CA SER A 188 3.63 8.73 12.06
C SER A 188 4.66 9.39 12.98
N LEU A 189 4.19 10.12 13.98
CA LEU A 189 5.03 10.93 14.84
C LEU A 189 5.57 10.12 16.02
N TYR A 190 6.68 10.59 16.60
CA TYR A 190 7.21 10.12 17.88
C TYR A 190 6.44 10.74 19.04
N TRP A 191 5.12 10.56 19.06
CA TRP A 191 4.13 11.37 19.73
C TRP A 191 4.17 11.33 21.26
N ALA A 192 4.69 10.30 21.89
CA ALA A 192 4.85 10.27 23.34
C ALA A 192 5.91 11.28 23.83
N TYR A 193 6.75 11.77 22.92
CA TYR A 193 7.81 12.74 23.18
C TYR A 193 7.55 14.01 22.36
N THR A 194 6.50 14.71 22.70
CA THR A 194 6.03 15.88 21.93
C THR A 194 7.09 16.96 21.72
N ASN A 195 8.05 17.10 22.64
CA ASN A 195 9.16 18.05 22.54
C ASN A 195 10.09 17.81 21.33
N VAL A 196 10.07 16.66 20.71
CA VAL A 196 10.83 16.36 19.48
C VAL A 196 9.92 16.20 18.25
N CYS A 197 8.59 16.29 18.43
CA CYS A 197 7.67 16.32 17.31
C CYS A 197 7.80 17.64 16.54
N PRO A 198 7.60 17.61 15.21
CA PRO A 198 7.55 18.83 14.42
C PRO A 198 6.28 19.62 14.74
N LYS A 199 6.44 20.94 14.99
CA LYS A 199 5.33 21.86 15.13
C LYS A 199 4.88 22.41 13.80
N LYS A 200 5.86 22.78 12.95
CA LYS A 200 5.62 23.22 11.57
C LYS A 200 6.63 22.56 10.63
N TYR A 201 6.14 21.96 9.58
CA TYR A 201 7.01 21.36 8.58
C TYR A 201 6.37 21.29 7.20
N GLN A 202 7.17 21.02 6.20
CA GLN A 202 6.79 21.05 4.80
C GLN A 202 7.22 19.78 4.10
N LEU A 203 6.40 19.37 3.11
CA LEU A 203 6.72 18.31 2.17
C LEU A 203 7.04 18.95 0.80
N TRP A 204 8.14 18.54 0.21
CA TRP A 204 8.62 19.01 -1.07
C TRP A 204 8.88 17.83 -2.01
N GLY A 205 8.66 18.02 -3.31
CA GLY A 205 8.91 17.03 -4.35
C GLY A 205 9.83 17.58 -5.44
N TYR A 206 10.71 16.74 -5.95
CA TYR A 206 11.52 17.07 -7.13
C TYR A 206 10.80 16.58 -8.38
N LEU A 207 10.53 17.50 -9.32
CA LEU A 207 9.75 17.22 -10.53
C LEU A 207 10.60 16.88 -11.76
N GLY A 208 11.94 16.91 -11.64
CA GLY A 208 12.84 16.52 -12.72
C GLY A 208 12.85 15.01 -12.96
N GLU A 209 13.18 14.60 -14.18
CA GLU A 209 13.26 13.18 -14.55
C GLU A 209 14.54 12.50 -14.02
N GLY A 210 15.62 13.24 -13.78
CA GLY A 210 16.88 12.74 -13.25
C GLY A 210 16.99 12.87 -11.73
N GLU A 211 18.22 12.72 -11.21
CA GLU A 211 18.53 12.97 -9.82
C GLU A 211 18.52 14.49 -9.54
N PRO A 212 18.02 14.93 -8.38
CA PRO A 212 18.09 16.34 -8.00
C PRO A 212 19.54 16.80 -7.78
N PRO A 213 19.84 18.08 -8.06
CA PRO A 213 21.17 18.66 -7.77
C PRO A 213 21.49 18.51 -6.29
N LEU A 214 22.67 17.96 -5.96
CA LEU A 214 23.08 17.68 -4.58
C LEU A 214 23.25 18.93 -3.71
N SER A 215 23.31 20.14 -4.32
CA SER A 215 23.31 21.42 -3.59
C SER A 215 22.14 21.55 -2.63
N GLY A 216 20.99 20.92 -3.00
CA GLY A 216 19.77 20.97 -2.21
C GLY A 216 19.13 22.36 -2.19
N ASN A 217 19.41 23.21 -3.21
CA ASN A 217 18.73 24.49 -3.31
C ASN A 217 17.21 24.28 -3.37
N TRP A 218 16.47 24.97 -2.51
CA TRP A 218 15.02 24.81 -2.43
C TRP A 218 14.28 25.29 -3.69
N ASP A 219 14.89 26.13 -4.50
CA ASP A 219 14.32 26.60 -5.77
C ASP A 219 14.21 25.49 -6.82
N ASP A 220 14.99 24.40 -6.65
CA ASP A 220 14.93 23.23 -7.52
C ASP A 220 13.74 22.30 -7.15
N TRP A 221 13.07 22.57 -6.02
CA TRP A 221 12.02 21.73 -5.46
C TRP A 221 10.66 22.41 -5.51
N THR A 222 9.61 21.62 -5.57
CA THR A 222 8.24 22.13 -5.53
C THR A 222 7.64 21.83 -4.15
N LEU A 223 7.12 22.87 -3.51
CA LEU A 223 6.33 22.71 -2.28
C LEU A 223 5.04 21.94 -2.59
N LEU A 224 4.84 20.82 -1.94
CA LEU A 224 3.65 19.99 -2.06
C LEU A 224 2.59 20.36 -1.03
N GLY A 225 3.02 20.65 0.21
CA GLY A 225 2.14 21.06 1.28
C GLY A 225 2.88 21.39 2.57
N SER A 226 2.15 21.99 3.50
CA SER A 226 2.64 22.36 4.84
C SER A 226 1.72 21.79 5.91
N ILE A 227 2.32 21.39 7.02
CA ILE A 227 1.63 20.89 8.22
C ILE A 227 1.91 21.86 9.36
N ASP A 228 0.87 22.27 10.05
CA ASP A 228 0.94 23.13 11.25
C ASP A 228 0.24 22.45 12.42
N ASN A 229 1.02 21.93 13.35
CA ASN A 229 0.58 21.25 14.56
C ASN A 229 0.47 22.19 15.77
N SER A 230 0.48 23.51 15.57
CA SER A 230 0.49 24.47 16.68
C SER A 230 -0.68 24.33 17.65
N THR A 231 -1.79 23.79 17.20
CA THR A 231 -3.01 23.54 17.98
C THR A 231 -3.34 22.06 18.16
N SER A 232 -2.48 21.17 17.69
CA SER A 232 -2.70 19.73 17.73
C SER A 232 -2.67 19.20 19.16
N THR A 233 -3.60 18.30 19.45
CA THR A 233 -3.70 17.57 20.72
C THR A 233 -2.82 16.31 20.70
N LEU A 234 -2.69 15.64 21.84
CA LEU A 234 -2.00 14.36 21.90
C LEU A 234 -2.67 13.29 21.02
N ALA A 235 -4.00 13.34 20.88
CA ALA A 235 -4.74 12.43 20.02
C ALA A 235 -4.44 12.69 18.53
N ASP A 236 -4.28 13.96 18.14
CA ASP A 236 -3.88 14.31 16.76
C ASP A 236 -2.47 13.81 16.46
N PHE A 237 -1.54 13.97 17.40
CA PHE A 237 -0.18 13.42 17.25
C PHE A 237 -0.17 11.89 17.14
N ALA A 238 -1.01 11.21 17.93
CA ALA A 238 -1.12 9.74 17.87
C ALA A 238 -1.75 9.26 16.54
N ALA A 239 -2.67 10.05 15.96
CA ALA A 239 -3.26 9.77 14.66
C ALA A 239 -2.25 9.93 13.50
N GLY A 240 -1.23 10.80 13.70
CA GLY A 240 -0.25 11.16 12.70
C GLY A 240 -0.74 12.22 11.71
N ASP A 241 0.20 12.83 11.03
CA ASP A 241 -0.06 13.92 10.09
C ASP A 241 -0.35 13.40 8.69
N VAL A 242 -1.29 14.06 7.99
CA VAL A 242 -1.72 13.68 6.65
C VAL A 242 -1.73 14.88 5.71
N LEU A 243 -1.22 14.69 4.49
CA LEU A 243 -1.41 15.59 3.35
C LEU A 243 -2.02 14.78 2.20
N GLU A 244 -3.07 15.29 1.59
CA GLU A 244 -3.70 14.70 0.40
C GLU A 244 -3.55 15.63 -0.80
N PHE A 245 -3.31 15.03 -1.97
CA PHE A 245 -3.06 15.75 -3.21
C PHE A 245 -4.14 15.39 -4.23
N PRO A 246 -4.74 16.38 -4.90
CA PRO A 246 -5.81 16.13 -5.86
C PRO A 246 -5.29 15.37 -7.09
N LYS A 247 -6.16 14.55 -7.69
CA LYS A 247 -5.87 13.83 -8.92
C LYS A 247 -5.66 14.78 -10.10
N GLN A 248 -6.49 15.83 -10.16
CA GLN A 248 -6.35 16.87 -11.18
C GLN A 248 -5.08 17.69 -10.94
N GLY A 249 -4.18 17.69 -11.91
CA GLY A 249 -2.88 18.37 -11.80
C GLY A 249 -1.86 17.62 -10.94
N ALA A 250 -2.10 16.33 -10.70
CA ALA A 250 -1.15 15.48 -9.98
C ALA A 250 0.22 15.54 -10.62
N LYS A 251 1.24 15.72 -9.79
CA LYS A 251 2.63 15.85 -10.22
C LYS A 251 3.37 14.55 -10.03
N ARG A 252 4.15 14.18 -11.04
CA ARG A 252 4.98 12.97 -11.03
C ARG A 252 6.34 13.27 -10.42
N MET A 253 6.76 12.49 -9.45
CA MET A 253 8.05 12.67 -8.77
C MET A 253 8.60 11.36 -8.24
N ARG A 254 9.91 11.31 -8.04
CA ARG A 254 10.63 10.19 -7.43
C ARG A 254 11.27 10.57 -6.10
N TYR A 255 11.71 11.81 -5.96
CA TYR A 255 12.42 12.27 -4.76
C TYR A 255 11.50 13.17 -3.94
N VAL A 256 11.50 12.90 -2.64
CA VAL A 256 10.69 13.63 -1.66
C VAL A 256 11.60 14.15 -0.56
N ARG A 257 11.30 15.36 -0.11
CA ARG A 257 12.07 16.06 0.91
C ARG A 257 11.15 16.61 1.98
N VAL A 258 11.49 16.36 3.25
CA VAL A 258 10.77 16.89 4.41
C VAL A 258 11.62 17.98 5.04
N ARG A 259 11.02 19.15 5.30
CA ARG A 259 11.68 20.32 5.92
C ARG A 259 10.98 20.70 7.20
N CYS A 260 11.63 20.56 8.35
CA CYS A 260 11.12 21.10 9.61
C CYS A 260 11.42 22.60 9.69
N LEU A 261 10.40 23.37 10.02
CA LEU A 261 10.51 24.82 10.23
C LEU A 261 10.58 25.15 11.72
N GLU A 262 9.82 24.43 12.55
CA GLU A 262 9.71 24.63 13.99
C GLU A 262 9.35 23.32 14.69
N SER A 263 10.00 23.02 15.80
CA SER A 263 9.64 21.91 16.71
C SER A 263 9.07 22.44 18.03
N TYR A 264 8.56 21.54 18.87
CA TYR A 264 8.09 21.86 20.22
C TYR A 264 9.23 21.98 21.24
N ARG A 265 10.49 21.92 20.84
CA ARG A 265 11.63 22.18 21.77
C ARG A 265 11.63 23.59 22.30
N VAL A 266 12.13 23.75 23.51
CA VAL A 266 12.32 25.07 24.15
C VAL A 266 13.82 25.28 24.41
N PRO A 267 14.45 26.29 23.76
CA PRO A 267 13.90 27.17 22.72
C PRO A 267 13.55 26.41 21.43
N PRO A 268 12.67 26.96 20.58
CA PRO A 268 12.28 26.36 19.33
C PRO A 268 13.49 26.03 18.42
N THR A 269 13.45 24.88 17.80
CA THR A 269 14.49 24.40 16.87
C THR A 269 13.83 23.81 15.64
N THR A 270 14.62 23.29 14.70
CA THR A 270 14.12 22.59 13.51
C THR A 270 14.21 21.06 13.63
N HIS A 271 14.24 20.53 14.86
CA HIS A 271 14.25 19.08 15.05
C HIS A 271 12.94 18.47 14.62
N ILE A 272 13.03 17.34 13.93
CA ILE A 272 11.90 16.51 13.53
C ILE A 272 12.18 15.06 13.89
N SER A 273 11.27 14.43 14.60
CA SER A 273 11.32 13.01 14.92
C SER A 273 10.07 12.32 14.39
N LEU A 274 10.27 11.35 13.52
CA LEU A 274 9.22 10.54 12.92
C LEU A 274 9.52 9.07 13.15
N CYS A 275 8.47 8.26 13.25
CA CYS A 275 8.58 6.80 13.32
C CYS A 275 8.43 6.16 11.95
N GLU A 276 7.51 6.68 11.12
CA GLU A 276 7.18 6.09 9.84
C GLU A 276 6.69 7.15 8.87
N VAL A 277 6.99 6.99 7.58
CA VAL A 277 6.34 7.70 6.49
C VAL A 277 5.68 6.71 5.55
N THR A 278 4.46 7.01 5.15
CA THR A 278 3.72 6.21 4.16
C THR A 278 3.22 7.13 3.07
N LEU A 279 3.39 6.69 1.83
CA LEU A 279 2.96 7.43 0.66
C LEU A 279 2.03 6.58 -0.19
N TRP A 280 1.05 7.24 -0.79
CA TRP A 280 0.14 6.65 -1.76
C TRP A 280 0.25 7.40 -3.07
N ALA A 281 0.04 6.70 -4.16
CA ALA A 281 0.05 7.24 -5.51
C ALA A 281 -1.32 7.12 -6.17
N TRP A 282 -1.64 8.04 -7.07
CA TRP A 282 -2.70 7.87 -8.05
C TRP A 282 -2.29 6.81 -9.07
N ASN A 283 -3.23 5.98 -9.45
CA ASN A 283 -3.09 5.05 -10.56
C ASN A 283 -3.44 5.78 -11.87
N LEU A 284 -2.39 6.42 -12.50
CA LEU A 284 -2.49 7.25 -13.71
C LEU A 284 -1.58 6.71 -14.81
#